data_87b69158873ac7884d3b10d802fbdbc2
#
_entry.id   87b69158873ac7884d3b10d802fbdbc2
#
_cell.length_a   1.000
_cell.length_b   1.000
_cell.length_c   1.000
_cell.angle_alpha   90.00
_cell.angle_beta   90.00
_cell.angle_gamma   90.00
#
_symmetry.space_group_name_H-M   'P 1'
#
loop_
_entity.id
_entity.type
_entity.pdbx_description
1 polymer ?
#
loop_
_entity_poly.entity_id
_entity_poly.type
_entity_poly.pdbx_seq_one_letter_code
_entity_poly.pdbx_strand_id
1 'polypeptide(L)'
;MLLVIDNYDSFTFNLVQYLGEMGVEMQVHRNDQIRLEEALALKPDRLLISPGPCSPREAGLSNDLIRAFAERRVPILGVCLGHQCICHTFGATVEVNYRMMHGKTSPIFHDGKDLFE
;
A
#
# COMPACT_ATOMS: atom_id res chain seq x y z
N MET A 1 2.56 -15.33 -4.56
CA MET A 1 3.58 -14.46 -3.96
C MET A 1 2.98 -13.05 -3.79
N LEU A 2 3.20 -12.45 -2.65
CA LEU A 2 2.82 -11.06 -2.36
C LEU A 2 3.98 -10.14 -2.69
N LEU A 3 3.73 -9.09 -3.47
CA LEU A 3 4.71 -8.04 -3.71
C LEU A 3 4.43 -6.88 -2.74
N VAL A 4 5.44 -6.50 -1.96
CA VAL A 4 5.36 -5.37 -1.02
C VAL A 4 6.24 -4.24 -1.54
N ILE A 5 5.63 -3.07 -1.70
CA ILE A 5 6.36 -1.85 -2.07
C ILE A 5 6.59 -1.03 -0.81
N ASP A 6 7.87 -0.86 -0.48
CA ASP A 6 8.30 -0.10 0.69
C ASP A 6 8.50 1.37 0.31
N ASN A 7 7.72 2.25 0.92
CA ASN A 7 7.79 3.70 0.71
C ASN A 7 8.71 4.39 1.75
N TYR A 8 9.75 3.70 2.22
CA TYR A 8 10.74 4.24 3.15
C TYR A 8 10.15 4.60 4.51
N ASP A 9 9.34 3.69 5.06
CA ASP A 9 8.77 3.85 6.39
C ASP A 9 9.20 2.67 7.27
N SER A 10 9.64 2.97 8.49
CA SER A 10 10.04 1.95 9.45
C SER A 10 8.90 0.98 9.79
N PHE A 11 7.65 1.43 9.71
CA PHE A 11 6.49 0.59 9.96
C PHE A 11 6.30 -0.52 8.91
N THR A 12 6.85 -0.34 7.72
CA THR A 12 6.86 -1.39 6.69
C THR A 12 7.48 -2.67 7.21
N PHE A 13 8.53 -2.56 8.00
CA PHE A 13 9.20 -3.72 8.58
C PHE A 13 8.28 -4.50 9.51
N ASN A 14 7.46 -3.81 10.29
CA ASN A 14 6.47 -4.46 11.17
C ASN A 14 5.41 -5.21 10.35
N LEU A 15 4.94 -4.62 9.25
CA LEU A 15 3.99 -5.28 8.35
C LEU A 15 4.59 -6.54 7.75
N VAL A 16 5.84 -6.46 7.28
CA VAL A 16 6.55 -7.61 6.71
C VAL A 16 6.70 -8.72 7.75
N GLN A 17 7.00 -8.35 9.00
CA GLN A 17 7.14 -9.30 10.08
C GLN A 17 5.82 -10.01 10.39
N TYR A 18 4.70 -9.27 10.48
CA TYR A 18 3.39 -9.87 10.70
C TYR A 18 3.01 -10.84 9.58
N LEU A 19 3.23 -10.44 8.34
CA LEU A 19 2.95 -11.29 7.19
C LEU A 19 3.82 -12.53 7.17
N GLY A 20 5.09 -12.40 7.56
CA GLY A 20 6.01 -13.51 7.68
C GLY A 20 5.56 -14.52 8.74
N GLU A 21 5.07 -14.03 9.87
CA GLU A 21 4.50 -14.87 10.93
C GLU A 21 3.27 -15.66 10.45
N MET A 22 2.52 -15.10 9.51
CA MET A 22 1.37 -15.76 8.90
C MET A 22 1.75 -16.75 7.80
N GLY A 23 3.04 -16.89 7.50
CA GLY A 23 3.53 -17.80 6.47
C GLY A 23 3.37 -17.31 5.05
N VAL A 24 3.21 -15.99 4.85
CA VAL A 24 3.04 -15.42 3.52
C VAL A 24 4.36 -15.37 2.77
N GLU A 25 4.39 -15.96 1.57
CA GLU A 25 5.52 -15.80 0.64
C GLU A 25 5.47 -14.41 0.03
N MET A 26 6.56 -13.64 0.17
CA MET A 26 6.58 -12.26 -0.30
C MET A 26 7.95 -11.83 -0.82
N GLN A 27 7.94 -10.77 -1.64
CA GLN A 27 9.12 -10.01 -2.00
C GLN A 27 8.88 -8.55 -1.62
N VAL A 28 9.90 -7.93 -1.01
CA VAL A 28 9.83 -6.54 -0.56
C VAL A 28 10.83 -5.72 -1.39
N HIS A 29 10.33 -4.69 -2.04
CA HIS A 29 11.16 -3.77 -2.83
C HIS A 29 10.84 -2.33 -2.45
N ARG A 30 11.86 -1.51 -2.27
CA ARG A 30 11.70 -0.07 -2.10
C ARG A 30 11.20 0.56 -3.39
N ASN A 31 10.43 1.63 -3.26
CA ASN A 31 9.72 2.24 -4.38
C ASN A 31 10.64 2.79 -5.48
N ASP A 32 11.91 3.04 -5.18
CA ASP A 32 12.93 3.51 -6.13
C ASP A 32 13.92 2.42 -6.54
N GLN A 33 13.72 1.19 -6.09
CA GLN A 33 14.64 0.06 -6.33
C GLN A 33 14.04 -1.00 -7.23
N ILE A 34 12.86 -0.75 -7.77
CA ILE A 34 12.21 -1.63 -8.73
C ILE A 34 11.51 -0.77 -9.78
N ARG A 35 11.51 -1.23 -11.02
CA ARG A 35 10.78 -0.57 -12.10
C ARG A 35 9.44 -1.25 -12.32
N LEU A 36 8.53 -0.51 -12.97
CA LEU A 36 7.19 -1.02 -13.28
C LEU A 36 7.26 -2.35 -14.05
N GLU A 37 8.11 -2.43 -15.05
CA GLU A 37 8.26 -3.63 -15.88
C GLU A 37 8.75 -4.83 -15.06
N GLU A 38 9.67 -4.58 -14.13
CA GLU A 38 10.19 -5.63 -13.26
C GLU A 38 9.12 -6.16 -12.31
N ALA A 39 8.33 -5.25 -11.75
CA ALA A 39 7.22 -5.63 -10.86
C ALA A 39 6.18 -6.46 -11.60
N LEU A 40 5.82 -6.06 -12.81
CA LEU A 40 4.87 -6.80 -13.63
C LEU A 40 5.42 -8.18 -14.03
N ALA A 41 6.72 -8.27 -14.31
CA ALA A 41 7.36 -9.53 -14.68
C ALA A 41 7.39 -10.56 -13.53
N LEU A 42 7.34 -10.11 -12.28
CA LEU A 42 7.26 -11.00 -11.12
C LEU A 42 5.93 -11.74 -11.03
N LYS A 43 4.90 -11.23 -11.68
CA LYS A 43 3.54 -11.81 -11.68
C LYS A 43 3.03 -12.12 -10.26
N PRO A 44 3.03 -11.14 -9.34
CA PRO A 44 2.54 -11.39 -8.00
C PRO A 44 1.03 -11.64 -7.99
N ASP A 45 0.57 -12.40 -7.02
CA ASP A 45 -0.87 -12.65 -6.83
C ASP A 45 -1.56 -11.48 -6.15
N ARG A 46 -0.82 -10.71 -5.36
CA ARG A 46 -1.33 -9.59 -4.57
C ARG A 46 -0.26 -8.52 -4.43
N LEU A 47 -0.71 -7.28 -4.23
CA LEU A 47 0.16 -6.12 -4.06
C LEU A 47 -0.16 -5.43 -2.73
N LEU A 48 0.87 -5.13 -1.94
CA LEU A 48 0.77 -4.32 -0.73
C LEU A 48 1.59 -3.04 -0.90
N ILE A 49 0.97 -1.89 -0.73
CA ILE A 49 1.63 -0.59 -0.74
C ILE A 49 1.75 -0.10 0.70
N SER A 50 2.96 0.11 1.15
CA SER A 50 3.26 0.44 2.55
C SER A 50 3.00 1.90 2.91
N PRO A 51 3.01 2.23 4.22
CA PRO A 51 3.13 3.61 4.66
C PRO A 51 4.37 4.29 4.10
N GLY A 52 4.37 5.61 4.13
CA GLY A 52 5.50 6.43 3.72
C GLY A 52 5.37 7.86 4.21
N PRO A 53 6.45 8.64 4.16
CA PRO A 53 6.47 10.00 4.73
C PRO A 53 5.83 11.06 3.85
N CYS A 54 5.67 10.80 2.56
CA CYS A 54 5.24 11.80 1.60
C CYS A 54 3.74 11.73 1.31
N SER A 55 3.29 12.60 0.40
CA SER A 55 1.91 12.57 -0.12
C SER A 55 1.80 11.61 -1.32
N PRO A 56 0.58 11.24 -1.73
CA PRO A 56 0.39 10.40 -2.92
C PRO A 56 1.01 10.96 -4.18
N ARG A 57 1.07 12.29 -4.33
CA ARG A 57 1.69 12.94 -5.49
C ARG A 57 3.17 12.60 -5.62
N GLU A 58 3.83 12.35 -4.50
CA GLU A 58 5.27 12.09 -4.44
C GLU A 58 5.59 10.59 -4.43
N ALA A 59 4.58 9.76 -4.42
CA ALA A 59 4.75 8.30 -4.34
C ALA A 59 5.11 7.66 -5.70
N GLY A 60 5.04 8.42 -6.79
CA GLY A 60 5.55 8.04 -8.11
C GLY A 60 5.19 6.64 -8.57
N LEU A 61 6.14 5.72 -8.44
CA LEU A 61 5.99 4.34 -8.89
C LEU A 61 4.79 3.62 -8.24
N SER A 62 4.47 3.92 -6.98
CA SER A 62 3.33 3.30 -6.30
C SER A 62 2.02 3.57 -7.04
N ASN A 63 1.82 4.79 -7.51
CA ASN A 63 0.62 5.14 -8.27
C ASN A 63 0.55 4.39 -9.60
N ASP A 64 1.66 4.28 -10.30
CA ASP A 64 1.75 3.56 -11.57
C ASP A 64 1.49 2.06 -11.37
N LEU A 65 2.04 1.48 -10.31
CA LEU A 65 1.82 0.08 -9.96
C LEU A 65 0.37 -0.19 -9.62
N ILE A 66 -0.25 0.67 -8.83
CA ILE A 66 -1.68 0.53 -8.47
C ILE A 66 -2.52 0.49 -9.74
N ARG A 67 -2.30 1.42 -10.66
CA ARG A 67 -3.07 1.46 -11.90
C ARG A 67 -2.85 0.22 -12.74
N ALA A 68 -1.61 -0.19 -12.94
CA ALA A 68 -1.28 -1.35 -13.77
C ALA A 68 -1.82 -2.65 -13.19
N PHE A 69 -1.68 -2.85 -11.88
CA PHE A 69 -2.17 -4.08 -11.23
C PHE A 69 -3.68 -4.11 -11.11
N ALA A 70 -4.33 -2.94 -10.92
CA ALA A 70 -5.79 -2.86 -10.93
C ALA A 70 -6.37 -3.28 -12.28
N GLU A 71 -5.74 -2.86 -13.38
CA GLU A 71 -6.14 -3.27 -14.73
C GLU A 71 -6.03 -4.78 -14.92
N ARG A 72 -5.07 -5.41 -14.26
CA ARG A 72 -4.87 -6.86 -14.29
C ARG A 72 -5.70 -7.60 -13.25
N ARG A 73 -6.54 -6.90 -12.51
CA ARG A 73 -7.38 -7.45 -11.45
C ARG A 73 -6.61 -8.16 -10.34
N VAL A 74 -5.41 -7.69 -10.05
CA VAL A 74 -4.61 -8.14 -8.92
C VAL A 74 -5.12 -7.42 -7.66
N PRO A 75 -5.45 -8.14 -6.58
CA PRO A 75 -5.86 -7.48 -5.33
C PRO A 75 -4.76 -6.60 -4.77
N ILE A 76 -5.14 -5.39 -4.32
CA ILE A 76 -4.23 -4.38 -3.80
C ILE A 76 -4.68 -3.96 -2.42
N LEU A 77 -3.77 -3.97 -1.46
CA LEU A 77 -3.99 -3.41 -0.12
C LEU A 77 -3.04 -2.23 0.08
N GLY A 78 -3.59 -1.09 0.46
CA GLY A 78 -2.81 0.09 0.81
C GLY A 78 -2.91 0.38 2.29
N VAL A 79 -1.78 0.69 2.93
CA VAL A 79 -1.74 1.05 4.35
C VAL A 79 -1.22 2.47 4.46
N CYS A 80 -1.97 3.37 5.11
CA CYS A 80 -1.66 4.77 5.31
C CYS A 80 -1.38 5.48 3.97
N LEU A 81 -0.14 5.85 3.65
CA LEU A 81 0.20 6.43 2.35
C LEU A 81 -0.27 5.55 1.20
N GLY A 82 -0.13 4.23 1.32
CA GLY A 82 -0.61 3.29 0.31
C GLY A 82 -2.10 3.40 0.07
N HIS A 83 -2.90 3.52 1.12
CA HIS A 83 -4.34 3.75 1.01
C HIS A 83 -4.62 5.08 0.30
N GLN A 84 -3.88 6.14 0.66
CA GLN A 84 -4.01 7.45 0.03
C GLN A 84 -3.64 7.39 -1.45
N CYS A 85 -2.61 6.62 -1.81
CA CYS A 85 -2.21 6.42 -3.20
C CYS A 85 -3.32 5.77 -4.03
N ILE A 86 -3.99 4.77 -3.47
CA ILE A 86 -5.13 4.12 -4.14
C ILE A 86 -6.23 5.15 -4.40
N CYS A 87 -6.61 5.90 -3.37
CA CYS A 87 -7.65 6.92 -3.50
C CYS A 87 -7.25 7.98 -4.52
N HIS A 88 -6.04 8.49 -4.45
CA HIS A 88 -5.53 9.50 -5.38
C HIS A 88 -5.51 9.00 -6.82
N THR A 89 -5.04 7.78 -7.04
CA THR A 89 -4.95 7.17 -8.38
C THR A 89 -6.32 7.08 -9.05
N PHE A 90 -7.37 6.86 -8.27
CA PHE A 90 -8.74 6.74 -8.78
C PHE A 90 -9.56 8.03 -8.60
N GLY A 91 -8.90 9.16 -8.41
CA GLY A 91 -9.52 10.47 -8.53
C GLY A 91 -10.01 11.11 -7.24
N ALA A 92 -9.79 10.48 -6.08
CA ALA A 92 -10.17 11.08 -4.80
C ALA A 92 -9.18 12.18 -4.38
N THR A 93 -9.66 13.13 -3.60
CA THR A 93 -8.84 14.17 -3.01
C THR A 93 -8.30 13.70 -1.66
N VAL A 94 -6.99 13.89 -1.46
CA VAL A 94 -6.32 13.58 -0.19
C VAL A 94 -5.91 14.90 0.46
N GLU A 95 -6.46 15.18 1.63
CA GLU A 95 -6.20 16.44 2.35
C GLU A 95 -5.97 16.19 3.83
N VAL A 96 -5.37 17.19 4.49
CA VAL A 96 -5.18 17.15 5.94
C VAL A 96 -6.54 17.38 6.62
N ASN A 97 -6.93 16.44 7.49
CA ASN A 97 -8.17 16.55 8.25
C ASN A 97 -8.03 17.62 9.34
N TYR A 98 -9.18 18.12 9.82
CA TYR A 98 -9.20 19.07 10.94
C TYR A 98 -8.59 18.50 12.23
N ARG A 99 -8.51 17.19 12.35
CA ARG A 99 -7.81 16.49 13.45
C ARG A 99 -6.62 15.72 12.91
N MET A 100 -5.43 16.09 13.35
CA MET A 100 -4.23 15.33 13.06
C MET A 100 -4.04 14.26 14.12
N MET A 101 -4.11 12.98 13.72
CA MET A 101 -4.00 11.82 14.59
C MET A 101 -2.84 10.95 14.12
N HIS A 102 -1.65 11.20 14.64
CA HIS A 102 -0.47 10.40 14.33
C HIS A 102 0.07 9.76 15.60
N GLY A 103 0.30 8.45 15.56
CA GLY A 103 0.77 7.70 16.74
C GLY A 103 -0.28 7.50 17.81
N LYS A 104 -1.55 7.71 17.48
CA LYS A 104 -2.68 7.56 18.41
C LYS A 104 -3.72 6.61 17.80
N THR A 105 -4.52 6.01 18.67
CA THR A 105 -5.65 5.19 18.23
C THR A 105 -6.91 6.02 18.15
N SER A 106 -7.81 5.63 17.27
CA SER A 106 -9.11 6.26 17.10
C SER A 106 -10.15 5.21 16.76
N PRO A 107 -11.40 5.35 17.23
CA PRO A 107 -12.46 4.43 16.83
C PRO A 107 -12.71 4.49 15.32
N ILE A 108 -12.94 3.33 14.72
CA ILE A 108 -13.30 3.21 13.31
C ILE A 108 -14.70 2.63 13.22
N PHE A 109 -15.57 3.34 12.54
CA PHE A 109 -16.94 2.88 12.27
C PHE A 109 -16.97 2.20 10.92
N HIS A 110 -17.47 0.96 10.87
CA HIS A 110 -17.48 0.16 9.65
C HIS A 110 -18.74 -0.70 9.59
N ASP A 111 -18.98 -1.31 8.42
CA ASP A 111 -20.17 -2.13 8.18
C ASP A 111 -19.96 -3.63 8.44
N GLY A 112 -18.78 -4.04 8.90
CA GLY A 112 -18.45 -5.44 9.17
C GLY A 112 -18.24 -6.29 7.92
N LYS A 113 -18.07 -5.65 6.76
CA LYS A 113 -17.90 -6.33 5.46
C LYS A 113 -16.48 -6.20 4.95
N ASP A 114 -16.14 -7.01 3.96
CA ASP A 114 -14.85 -7.01 3.28
C ASP A 114 -13.69 -7.09 4.28
N LEU A 115 -12.90 -6.05 4.40
CA LEU A 115 -11.74 -6.01 5.27
C LEU A 115 -12.09 -6.17 6.76
N PHE A 116 -13.32 -5.85 7.15
CA PHE A 116 -13.78 -5.85 8.55
C PHE A 116 -14.73 -7.00 8.89
N GLU A 117 -14.74 -8.04 8.11
CA GLU A 117 -15.52 -9.24 8.42
C GLU A 117 -15.10 -9.90 9.77
#